data_87aa976a1cddfb09acaa0a6eea8b26cf
#
_entry.id   87aa976a1cddfb09acaa0a6eea8b26cf
#
_cell.length_a   1.000
_cell.length_b   1.000
_cell.length_c   1.000
_cell.angle_alpha   90.00
_cell.angle_beta   90.00
_cell.angle_gamma   90.00
#
_symmetry.space_group_name_H-M   'P 1'
#
loop_
_entity.id
_entity.type
_entity.pdbx_description
1 polymer ?
#
loop_
_entity_poly.entity_id
_entity_poly.type
_entity_poly.pdbx_seq_one_letter_code
_entity_poly.pdbx_strand_id
1 'polypeptide(L)' 'MIVDSSTLQKGQKLKVEINEVKDRLPQNILQIIRKDPVVELVGYKMVDGNQFGLVVKLKNGEINWFFEKELSEIM' A
#
# COMPACT_ATOMS: atom_id res chain seq x y z
N MET A 1 -8.32 -6.43 0.65
CA MET A 1 -8.15 -6.27 -0.80
C MET A 1 -9.01 -5.13 -1.31
N ILE A 2 -8.42 -4.24 -2.10
CA ILE A 2 -9.17 -3.13 -2.69
C ILE A 2 -9.67 -3.56 -4.05
N VAL A 3 -10.98 -3.50 -4.25
CA VAL A 3 -11.61 -3.94 -5.49
C VAL A 3 -11.57 -2.86 -6.56
N ASP A 4 -11.77 -1.61 -6.16
CA ASP A 4 -11.80 -0.48 -7.09
C ASP A 4 -11.07 0.70 -6.47
N SER A 5 -9.81 0.90 -6.90
CA SER A 5 -8.98 1.96 -6.36
C SER A 5 -9.41 3.35 -6.83
N SER A 6 -10.27 3.44 -7.85
CA SER A 6 -10.73 4.72 -8.35
C SER A 6 -11.61 5.47 -7.34
N THR A 7 -12.14 4.76 -6.34
CA THR A 7 -12.97 5.38 -5.31
C THR A 7 -12.16 5.95 -4.15
N LEU A 8 -10.86 5.70 -4.13
CA LEU A 8 -10.00 6.15 -3.04
C LEU A 8 -9.62 7.62 -3.22
N GLN A 9 -9.33 8.28 -2.12
CA GLN A 9 -8.92 9.68 -2.14
C GLN A 9 -7.52 9.85 -1.56
N LYS A 10 -6.78 10.83 -2.07
CA LYS A 10 -5.47 11.17 -1.52
C LYS A 10 -5.63 11.57 -0.06
N GLY A 11 -4.71 11.08 0.77
CA GLY A 11 -4.78 11.31 2.21
C GLY A 11 -5.55 10.24 2.96
N GLN A 12 -6.24 9.35 2.25
CA GLN A 12 -6.99 8.27 2.87
C GLN A 12 -6.04 7.27 3.52
N LYS A 13 -6.40 6.78 4.70
CA LYS A 13 -5.62 5.75 5.39
C LYS A 13 -6.02 4.38 4.88
N LEU A 14 -5.02 3.55 4.64
CA LEU A 14 -5.20 2.18 4.17
C LEU A 14 -4.36 1.26 5.03
N LYS A 15 -4.66 -0.03 4.97
CA LYS A 15 -3.94 -1.05 5.72
C LYS A 15 -3.22 -1.99 4.76
N VAL A 16 -1.95 -2.26 5.03
CA VAL A 16 -1.19 -3.23 4.25
C VAL A 16 -1.51 -4.64 4.73
N GLU A 17 -1.83 -5.53 3.79
CA GLU A 17 -2.04 -6.94 4.07
C GLU A 17 -0.70 -7.65 4.06
N ILE A 18 -0.13 -7.89 5.23
CA ILE A 18 1.24 -8.41 5.37
C ILE A 18 1.41 -9.76 4.66
N ASN A 19 0.40 -10.61 4.74
CA ASN A 19 0.48 -11.93 4.10
C ASN A 19 0.60 -11.85 2.58
N GLU A 20 0.15 -10.74 1.98
CA GLU A 20 0.22 -10.56 0.54
C GLU A 20 1.56 -10.00 0.08
N VAL A 21 2.33 -9.39 0.98
CA VAL A 21 3.56 -8.69 0.60
C VAL A 21 4.82 -9.32 1.19
N LYS A 22 4.70 -10.24 2.12
CA LYS A 22 5.84 -10.76 2.88
C LYS A 22 6.93 -11.39 2.01
N ASP A 23 6.57 -11.92 0.84
CA ASP A 23 7.52 -12.56 -0.07
C ASP A 23 8.07 -11.60 -1.11
N ARG A 24 7.55 -10.37 -1.16
CA ARG A 24 7.92 -9.40 -2.18
C ARG A 24 8.78 -8.26 -1.63
N LEU A 25 8.53 -7.84 -0.40
CA LEU A 25 9.18 -6.65 0.16
C LEU A 25 10.47 -7.00 0.90
N PRO A 26 11.44 -6.05 0.92
CA PRO A 26 12.64 -6.22 1.74
C PRO A 26 12.30 -6.25 3.23
N GLN A 27 13.16 -6.85 4.02
CA GLN A 27 12.92 -7.01 5.45
C GLN A 27 12.78 -5.68 6.19
N ASN A 28 13.55 -4.66 5.80
CA ASN A 28 13.46 -3.36 6.47
C ASN A 28 12.07 -2.73 6.30
N ILE A 29 11.45 -2.90 5.13
CA ILE A 29 10.09 -2.40 4.88
C ILE A 29 9.08 -3.24 5.63
N LEU A 30 9.24 -4.56 5.62
CA LEU A 30 8.34 -5.46 6.34
C LEU A 30 8.32 -5.16 7.83
N GLN A 31 9.47 -4.82 8.44
CA GLN A 31 9.53 -4.49 9.84
C GLN A 31 8.72 -3.23 10.17
N ILE A 32 8.79 -2.23 9.30
CA ILE A 32 8.02 -1.00 9.49
C ILE A 32 6.53 -1.31 9.45
N ILE A 33 6.10 -2.09 8.46
CA ILE A 33 4.70 -2.44 8.24
C ILE A 33 4.17 -3.32 9.37
N ARG A 34 4.99 -4.23 9.89
CA ARG A 34 4.56 -5.09 11.00
C ARG A 34 4.33 -4.31 12.28
N LYS A 35 5.10 -3.24 12.49
CA LYS A 35 4.87 -2.37 13.64
C LYS A 35 3.59 -1.58 13.48
N ASP A 36 3.34 -1.07 12.28
CA ASP A 36 2.14 -0.29 12.00
C ASP A 36 1.78 -0.45 10.52
N PRO A 37 0.77 -1.25 10.21
CA PRO A 37 0.39 -1.52 8.83
C PRO A 37 -0.41 -0.38 8.18
N VAL A 38 -0.71 0.68 8.90
CA VAL A 38 -1.49 1.79 8.35
C VAL A 38 -0.60 2.70 7.52
N VAL A 39 -1.03 2.99 6.30
CA VAL A 39 -0.32 3.86 5.37
C VAL A 39 -1.28 4.91 4.83
N GLU A 40 -0.73 5.97 4.25
CA GLU A 40 -1.54 7.06 3.69
C GLU A 40 -1.41 7.07 2.18
N LEU A 41 -2.54 7.09 1.48
CA LEU A 41 -2.53 7.15 0.02
C LEU A 41 -2.06 8.53 -0.44
N VAL A 42 -1.02 8.58 -1.27
CA VAL A 42 -0.51 9.85 -1.80
C VAL A 42 -0.65 9.97 -3.31
N GLY A 43 -0.91 8.87 -4.01
CA GLY A 43 -1.10 8.93 -5.45
C GLY A 43 -1.19 7.57 -6.08
N TYR A 44 -1.05 7.56 -7.40
CA TYR A 44 -1.14 6.36 -8.22
C TYR A 44 0.01 6.34 -9.22
N LYS A 45 0.37 5.14 -9.67
CA LYS A 45 1.29 5.00 -10.79
C LYS A 45 0.92 3.77 -11.60
N MET A 46 1.27 3.80 -12.88
CA MET A 46 1.18 2.61 -13.70
C MET A 46 2.41 1.76 -13.46
N VAL A 47 2.19 0.46 -13.29
CA VAL A 47 3.26 -0.50 -13.15
C VAL A 47 3.16 -1.54 -14.26
N ASP A 48 3.99 -2.55 -14.23
CA ASP A 48 4.07 -3.55 -15.31
C ASP A 48 2.70 -4.13 -15.66
N GLY A 49 2.46 -4.35 -16.95
CA GLY A 49 1.26 -5.01 -17.41
C GLY A 49 0.00 -4.17 -17.30
N ASN A 50 0.11 -2.85 -17.34
CA ASN A 50 -1.02 -1.92 -17.24
C ASN A 50 -1.77 -2.02 -15.91
N GLN A 51 -1.12 -2.49 -14.87
CA GLN A 51 -1.70 -2.53 -13.54
C GLN A 51 -1.47 -1.21 -12.82
N PHE A 52 -2.43 -0.81 -12.01
CA PHE A 52 -2.27 0.36 -11.14
C PHE A 52 -1.53 -0.02 -9.88
N GLY A 53 -0.51 0.79 -9.54
CA GLY A 53 0.09 0.77 -8.22
C GLY A 53 -0.44 1.92 -7.39
N LEU A 54 -0.68 1.67 -6.13
CA LEU A 54 -1.10 2.70 -5.18
C LEU A 54 0.15 3.19 -4.45
N VAL A 55 0.45 4.48 -4.59
CA VAL A 55 1.62 5.09 -3.96
C VAL A 55 1.20 5.56 -2.58
N VAL A 56 1.91 5.09 -1.58
CA VAL A 56 1.55 5.35 -0.19
C VAL A 56 2.76 5.85 0.60
N LYS A 57 2.47 6.52 1.70
CA LYS A 57 3.46 6.99 2.65
C LYS A 57 3.40 6.11 3.88
N LEU A 58 4.53 5.50 4.20
CA LEU A 58 4.64 4.64 5.37
C LEU A 58 4.75 5.47 6.64
N LYS A 59 4.66 4.82 7.80
CA LYS A 59 4.68 5.49 9.08
C LYS A 59 5.97 6.28 9.33
N ASN A 60 7.09 5.80 8.79
CA ASN A 60 8.38 6.48 8.93
C ASN A 60 8.59 7.59 7.90
N GLY A 61 7.59 7.86 7.06
CA GLY A 61 7.68 8.90 6.03
C GLY A 61 8.18 8.43 4.67
N GLU A 62 8.61 7.18 4.55
CA GLU A 62 9.05 6.66 3.25
C GLU A 62 7.88 6.48 2.31
N ILE A 63 8.13 6.72 1.01
CA ILE A 63 7.14 6.52 -0.05
C ILE A 63 7.39 5.18 -0.68
N ASN A 64 6.32 4.41 -0.85
CA ASN A 64 6.41 3.10 -1.48
C ASN A 64 5.14 2.88 -2.30
N TRP A 65 5.07 1.78 -3.06
CA TRP A 65 3.85 1.49 -3.81
C TRP A 65 3.45 0.02 -3.61
N PHE A 66 2.14 -0.21 -3.74
CA PHE A 66 1.57 -1.54 -3.56
C PHE A 66 0.51 -1.79 -4.61
N PHE A 67 0.26 -3.07 -4.91
CA PHE A 67 -0.87 -3.45 -5.73
C PHE A 67 -2.17 -3.37 -4.93
N GLU A 68 -3.29 -3.25 -5.64
CA GLU A 68 -4.61 -3.17 -4.99
C GLU A 68 -4.87 -4.35 -4.04
N LYS A 69 -4.46 -5.55 -4.44
CA LYS A 69 -4.69 -6.74 -3.62
C LYS A 69 -3.90 -6.74 -2.32
N GLU A 70 -2.88 -5.91 -2.23
CA GLU A 70 -1.99 -5.87 -1.06
C GLU A 70 -2.47 -4.89 0.01
N LEU A 71 -3.51 -4.13 -0.29
CA LEU A 71 -4.04 -3.12 0.61
C LEU A 71 -5.52 -3.38 0.88
N SER A 72 -6.00 -2.85 2.00
CA SER A 72 -7.43 -2.84 2.30
C SER A 72 -7.82 -1.52 2.91
N GLU A 73 -9.11 -1.18 2.78
CA GLU A 73 -9.63 0.04 3.36
C GLU A 73 -9.83 -0.17 4.86
N ILE A 74 -9.64 0.92 5.59
CA ILE A 74 -9.87 0.93 7.04
C ILE A 74 -11.27 1.50 7.27
N MET A 75 -12.07 0.76 7.99
CA MET A 75 -13.43 1.19 8.33
C MET A 75 -13.49 1.73 9.74
#